data_a76a9e456e1b39dfa1cedf02c6362b1c
#
_entry.id   a76a9e456e1b39dfa1cedf02c6362b1c
#
_cell.length_a   1.000
_cell.length_b   1.000
_cell.length_c   1.000
_cell.angle_alpha   90.00
_cell.angle_beta   90.00
_cell.angle_gamma   90.00
#
_symmetry.space_group_name_H-M   'P 1'
#
loop_
_entity.id
_entity.type
_entity.pdbx_description
1 polymer ?
#
loop_
_entity_poly.entity_id
_entity_poly.type
_entity_poly.pdbx_seq_one_letter_code
_entity_poly.pdbx_strand_id
1 'polypeptide(L)'
;MMGKLRAALDARDAIGPDFVVMYRTDAIHVTGFDDALHRAKSAVEVGVDMVFVEALETREQMKRALEEIRAPLMLNLIEGGKTPLVPVQEAEAMGFKFIVPALSALFAAARGMYDVMTKIRKEGVSDGYLDKLFTFGEFAEVVRLEEIQAMEERYIPKKILEEKYHGKKHIVGH
;
A
#
# COMPACT_ATOMS: atom_id res chain seq x y z
N MET A 1 4.22 -0.56 -27.04
CA MET A 1 4.32 0.07 -25.72
C MET A 1 4.06 1.58 -25.79
N MET A 2 4.88 2.36 -26.50
CA MET A 2 4.78 3.83 -26.58
C MET A 2 3.41 4.36 -26.99
N GLY A 3 2.71 3.69 -27.92
CA GLY A 3 1.34 4.08 -28.30
C GLY A 3 0.32 4.01 -27.15
N LYS A 4 0.45 3.02 -26.25
CA LYS A 4 -0.41 2.93 -25.05
C LYS A 4 -0.11 4.06 -24.06
N LEU A 5 1.17 4.43 -23.89
CA LEU A 5 1.54 5.54 -23.02
C LEU A 5 1.02 6.87 -23.55
N ARG A 6 1.17 7.13 -24.86
CA ARG A 6 0.61 8.34 -25.46
C ARG A 6 -0.89 8.45 -25.28
N ALA A 7 -1.62 7.36 -25.51
CA ALA A 7 -3.07 7.33 -25.29
C ALA A 7 -3.45 7.60 -23.82
N ALA A 8 -2.68 7.08 -22.86
CA ALA A 8 -2.90 7.36 -21.44
C ALA A 8 -2.61 8.82 -21.09
N LEU A 9 -1.55 9.39 -21.66
CA LEU A 9 -1.21 10.82 -21.45
C LEU A 9 -2.23 11.76 -22.09
N ASP A 10 -2.69 11.46 -23.31
CA ASP A 10 -3.76 12.21 -23.96
C ASP A 10 -5.05 12.18 -23.13
N ALA A 11 -5.39 11.01 -22.55
CA ALA A 11 -6.55 10.89 -21.69
C ALA A 11 -6.37 11.66 -20.36
N ARG A 12 -5.18 11.63 -19.74
CA ARG A 12 -4.85 12.44 -18.56
C ARG A 12 -5.05 13.93 -18.86
N ASP A 13 -4.48 14.39 -19.96
CA ASP A 13 -4.53 15.81 -20.34
C ASP A 13 -5.97 16.29 -20.59
N ALA A 14 -6.83 15.41 -21.08
CA ALA A 14 -8.26 15.67 -21.25
C ALA A 14 -9.06 15.70 -19.93
N ILE A 15 -8.63 14.94 -18.90
CA ILE A 15 -9.29 14.86 -17.59
C ILE A 15 -8.81 15.99 -16.67
N GLY A 16 -7.50 16.22 -16.64
CA GLY A 16 -6.86 17.24 -15.82
C GLY A 16 -5.46 16.84 -15.35
N PRO A 17 -4.60 17.82 -15.03
CA PRO A 17 -3.17 17.60 -14.72
C PRO A 17 -2.91 16.87 -13.40
N ASP A 18 -3.91 16.73 -12.54
CA ASP A 18 -3.76 16.10 -11.22
C ASP A 18 -3.74 14.56 -11.28
N PHE A 19 -3.94 13.97 -12.46
CA PHE A 19 -3.90 12.53 -12.65
C PHE A 19 -2.48 12.07 -13.00
N VAL A 20 -1.88 11.25 -12.13
CA VAL A 20 -0.50 10.74 -12.28
C VAL A 20 -0.49 9.49 -13.17
N VAL A 21 0.31 9.52 -14.24
CA VAL A 21 0.58 8.36 -15.09
C VAL A 21 1.94 7.77 -14.75
N MET A 22 1.93 6.60 -14.10
CA MET A 22 3.14 5.86 -13.76
C MET A 22 3.40 4.75 -14.80
N TYR A 23 4.60 4.73 -15.36
CA TYR A 23 5.06 3.66 -16.23
C TYR A 23 5.70 2.53 -15.40
N ARG A 24 5.26 1.30 -15.61
CA ARG A 24 5.90 0.11 -15.05
C ARG A 24 6.57 -0.70 -16.13
N THR A 25 7.77 -1.25 -15.85
CA THR A 25 8.46 -2.24 -16.68
C THR A 25 8.88 -3.45 -15.85
N ASP A 26 8.60 -4.64 -16.38
CA ASP A 26 9.02 -5.94 -15.83
C ASP A 26 10.17 -6.54 -16.66
N ALA A 27 10.83 -5.73 -17.47
CA ALA A 27 11.84 -6.17 -18.44
C ALA A 27 13.07 -6.82 -17.79
N ILE A 28 13.39 -6.53 -16.52
CA ILE A 28 14.53 -7.15 -15.83
C ILE A 28 14.48 -8.68 -15.95
N HIS A 29 13.31 -9.29 -15.77
CA HIS A 29 13.14 -10.74 -15.81
C HIS A 29 13.12 -11.36 -17.21
N VAL A 30 12.90 -10.52 -18.23
CA VAL A 30 12.69 -11.03 -19.60
C VAL A 30 13.91 -10.73 -20.47
N THR A 31 14.39 -9.49 -20.42
CA THR A 31 15.43 -8.96 -21.31
C THR A 31 16.61 -8.33 -20.59
N GLY A 32 16.54 -8.23 -19.26
CA GLY A 32 17.62 -7.74 -18.42
C GLY A 32 17.48 -6.28 -18.00
N PHE A 33 18.38 -5.88 -17.11
CA PHE A 33 18.36 -4.57 -16.45
C PHE A 33 18.58 -3.40 -17.42
N ASP A 34 19.50 -3.56 -18.39
CA ASP A 34 19.79 -2.47 -19.34
C ASP A 34 18.62 -2.18 -20.27
N ASP A 35 17.87 -3.21 -20.69
CA ASP A 35 16.63 -3.03 -21.47
C ASP A 35 15.53 -2.38 -20.62
N ALA A 36 15.44 -2.75 -19.34
CA ALA A 36 14.50 -2.09 -18.43
C ALA A 36 14.81 -0.58 -18.29
N LEU A 37 16.07 -0.20 -18.15
CA LEU A 37 16.51 1.20 -18.12
C LEU A 37 16.20 1.92 -19.44
N HIS A 38 16.49 1.30 -20.57
CA HIS A 38 16.19 1.88 -21.88
C HIS A 38 14.68 2.15 -22.05
N ARG A 39 13.84 1.19 -21.71
CA ARG A 39 12.38 1.35 -21.75
C ARG A 39 11.89 2.43 -20.81
N ALA A 40 12.43 2.50 -19.59
CA ALA A 40 12.08 3.52 -18.60
C ALA A 40 12.44 4.92 -19.10
N LYS A 41 13.64 5.10 -19.66
CA LYS A 41 14.07 6.38 -20.25
C LYS A 41 13.17 6.78 -21.41
N SER A 42 12.83 5.88 -22.31
CA SER A 42 11.89 6.14 -23.40
C SER A 42 10.49 6.51 -22.93
N ALA A 43 10.03 5.94 -21.81
CA ALA A 43 8.75 6.33 -21.22
C ALA A 43 8.79 7.75 -20.64
N VAL A 44 9.91 8.13 -20.00
CA VAL A 44 10.13 9.50 -19.50
C VAL A 44 10.12 10.52 -20.66
N GLU A 45 10.77 10.21 -21.77
CA GLU A 45 10.77 11.04 -22.98
C GLU A 45 9.35 11.26 -23.55
N VAL A 46 8.45 10.31 -23.38
CA VAL A 46 7.05 10.43 -23.80
C VAL A 46 6.24 11.29 -22.83
N GLY A 47 6.70 11.48 -21.57
CA GLY A 47 6.10 12.41 -20.62
C GLY A 47 5.34 11.74 -19.45
N VAL A 48 5.69 10.53 -19.07
CA VAL A 48 5.13 9.89 -17.84
C VAL A 48 5.60 10.64 -16.59
N ASP A 49 4.76 10.66 -15.58
CA ASP A 49 5.00 11.42 -14.35
C ASP A 49 5.91 10.67 -13.37
N MET A 50 5.89 9.34 -13.40
CA MET A 50 6.63 8.47 -12.50
C MET A 50 7.00 7.17 -13.19
N VAL A 51 8.06 6.52 -12.70
CA VAL A 51 8.53 5.23 -13.23
C VAL A 51 8.63 4.19 -12.11
N PHE A 52 8.22 2.98 -12.43
CA PHE A 52 8.39 1.79 -11.63
C PHE A 52 9.16 0.72 -12.41
N VAL A 53 10.40 0.48 -12.01
CA VAL A 53 11.22 -0.62 -12.52
C VAL A 53 11.06 -1.80 -11.57
N GLU A 54 10.33 -2.84 -12.01
CA GLU A 54 10.09 -4.04 -11.20
C GLU A 54 11.38 -4.83 -10.99
N ALA A 55 11.55 -5.34 -9.76
CA ALA A 55 12.61 -6.28 -9.39
C ALA A 55 14.04 -5.75 -9.58
N LEU A 56 14.32 -4.58 -9.05
CA LEU A 56 15.69 -4.14 -8.83
C LEU A 56 16.34 -5.08 -7.79
N GLU A 57 17.29 -5.90 -8.21
CA GLU A 57 17.80 -7.02 -7.42
C GLU A 57 18.98 -6.62 -6.52
N THR A 58 19.64 -5.49 -6.80
CA THR A 58 20.79 -5.00 -6.00
C THR A 58 20.71 -3.51 -5.72
N ARG A 59 21.44 -3.06 -4.69
CA ARG A 59 21.58 -1.63 -4.41
C ARG A 59 22.28 -0.87 -5.53
N GLU A 60 23.17 -1.51 -6.25
CA GLU A 60 23.84 -0.95 -7.43
C GLU A 60 22.84 -0.70 -8.56
N GLN A 61 21.92 -1.64 -8.80
CA GLN A 61 20.85 -1.45 -9.78
C GLN A 61 19.90 -0.31 -9.35
N MET A 62 19.56 -0.23 -8.05
CA MET A 62 18.74 0.86 -7.52
C MET A 62 19.40 2.22 -7.75
N LYS A 63 20.69 2.35 -7.38
CA LYS A 63 21.48 3.56 -7.57
C LYS A 63 21.55 3.96 -9.04
N ARG A 64 21.90 3.01 -9.90
CA ARG A 64 22.00 3.25 -11.34
C ARG A 64 20.67 3.64 -11.97
N ALA A 65 19.55 3.02 -11.54
CA ALA A 65 18.23 3.41 -11.99
C ALA A 65 17.90 4.86 -11.62
N LEU A 66 18.21 5.28 -10.38
CA LEU A 66 18.01 6.66 -9.91
C LEU A 66 18.90 7.68 -10.63
N GLU A 67 20.11 7.30 -11.01
CA GLU A 67 21.04 8.16 -11.75
C GLU A 67 20.64 8.35 -13.22
N GLU A 68 20.15 7.28 -13.86
CA GLU A 68 19.88 7.28 -15.30
C GLU A 68 18.46 7.68 -15.68
N ILE A 69 17.46 7.42 -14.81
CA ILE A 69 16.06 7.72 -15.08
C ILE A 69 15.70 9.09 -14.48
N ARG A 70 15.44 10.06 -15.31
CA ARG A 70 15.14 11.45 -14.92
C ARG A 70 13.64 11.66 -14.64
N ALA A 71 13.08 10.85 -13.74
CA ALA A 71 11.71 10.96 -13.26
C ALA A 71 11.64 10.43 -11.81
N PRO A 72 10.61 10.79 -11.04
CA PRO A 72 10.36 10.15 -9.75
C PRO A 72 10.26 8.64 -9.89
N LEU A 73 11.00 7.88 -9.05
CA LEU A 73 10.96 6.42 -9.06
C LEU A 73 10.21 5.89 -7.85
N MET A 74 9.43 4.83 -8.12
CA MET A 74 8.82 3.99 -7.12
C MET A 74 9.72 2.79 -6.81
N LEU A 75 9.81 2.43 -5.53
CA LEU A 75 10.42 1.19 -5.05
C LEU A 75 9.35 0.30 -4.41
N ASN A 76 9.27 -0.95 -4.89
CA ASN A 76 8.39 -1.96 -4.33
C ASN A 76 9.18 -2.88 -3.40
N LEU A 77 8.73 -3.01 -2.16
CA LEU A 77 9.35 -3.86 -1.14
C LEU A 77 8.39 -5.03 -0.83
N ILE A 78 8.84 -6.25 -1.13
CA ILE A 78 8.06 -7.46 -0.90
C ILE A 78 8.92 -8.46 -0.13
N GLU A 79 8.43 -8.93 1.00
CA GLU A 79 9.07 -9.96 1.80
C GLU A 79 9.23 -11.25 0.99
N GLY A 80 10.47 -11.74 0.91
CA GLY A 80 10.81 -12.91 0.09
C GLY A 80 10.85 -12.65 -1.42
N GLY A 81 10.65 -11.40 -1.86
CA GLY A 81 10.80 -10.98 -3.24
C GLY A 81 12.26 -10.88 -3.69
N LYS A 82 12.49 -10.47 -4.94
CA LYS A 82 13.84 -10.33 -5.51
C LYS A 82 14.52 -9.02 -5.10
N THR A 83 13.75 -7.97 -4.92
CA THR A 83 14.26 -6.68 -4.45
C THR A 83 14.66 -6.78 -2.99
N PRO A 84 15.90 -6.44 -2.61
CA PRO A 84 16.31 -6.42 -1.22
C PRO A 84 15.42 -5.49 -0.40
N LEU A 85 15.01 -5.92 0.79
CA LEU A 85 14.34 -5.05 1.73
C LEU A 85 15.34 -3.99 2.22
N VAL A 86 14.98 -2.74 2.06
CA VAL A 86 15.74 -1.58 2.56
C VAL A 86 14.83 -0.75 3.47
N PRO A 87 15.36 -0.18 4.55
CA PRO A 87 14.61 0.77 5.37
C PRO A 87 14.10 1.94 4.53
N VAL A 88 12.92 2.47 4.88
CA VAL A 88 12.31 3.61 4.16
C VAL A 88 13.27 4.80 4.12
N GLN A 89 13.96 5.08 5.23
CA GLN A 89 14.93 6.17 5.32
C GLN A 89 16.13 5.97 4.38
N GLU A 90 16.58 4.72 4.18
CA GLU A 90 17.64 4.39 3.23
C GLU A 90 17.16 4.62 1.79
N ALA A 91 15.96 4.14 1.44
CA ALA A 91 15.38 4.32 0.12
C ALA A 91 15.13 5.81 -0.21
N GLU A 92 14.68 6.59 0.77
CA GLU A 92 14.53 8.05 0.65
C GLU A 92 15.88 8.73 0.42
N ALA A 93 16.91 8.38 1.21
CA ALA A 93 18.26 8.91 1.06
C ALA A 93 18.88 8.54 -0.29
N MET A 94 18.55 7.37 -0.86
CA MET A 94 18.93 7.01 -2.22
C MET A 94 18.27 7.90 -3.27
N GLY A 95 17.06 8.41 -3.02
CA GLY A 95 16.33 9.29 -3.93
C GLY A 95 14.98 8.78 -4.43
N PHE A 96 14.53 7.60 -3.99
CA PHE A 96 13.17 7.12 -4.30
C PHE A 96 12.12 8.08 -3.75
N LYS A 97 11.04 8.28 -4.50
CA LYS A 97 9.97 9.22 -4.15
C LYS A 97 8.69 8.53 -3.70
N PHE A 98 8.55 7.26 -4.01
CA PHE A 98 7.40 6.47 -3.63
C PHE A 98 7.85 5.05 -3.24
N ILE A 99 7.51 4.63 -2.03
CA ILE A 99 7.92 3.32 -1.48
C ILE A 99 6.67 2.57 -1.08
N VAL A 100 6.55 1.32 -1.55
CA VAL A 100 5.37 0.49 -1.34
C VAL A 100 5.78 -0.83 -0.67
N PRO A 101 5.44 -1.04 0.61
CA PRO A 101 5.46 -2.37 1.23
C PRO A 101 4.21 -3.14 0.78
N ALA A 102 4.26 -3.66 -0.45
CA ALA A 102 3.07 -4.09 -1.19
C ALA A 102 2.31 -5.25 -0.54
N LEU A 103 3.00 -6.16 0.11
CA LEU A 103 2.40 -7.39 0.66
C LEU A 103 2.52 -7.54 2.17
N SER A 104 3.27 -6.68 2.86
CA SER A 104 3.53 -6.79 4.30
C SER A 104 2.25 -6.90 5.12
N ALA A 105 1.30 -6.00 4.91
CA ALA A 105 0.03 -6.02 5.64
C ALA A 105 -0.82 -7.25 5.27
N LEU A 106 -0.86 -7.64 4.00
CA LEU A 106 -1.59 -8.82 3.54
C LEU A 106 -1.00 -10.10 4.15
N PHE A 107 0.33 -10.25 4.12
CA PHE A 107 0.99 -11.42 4.67
C PHE A 107 0.83 -11.50 6.20
N ALA A 108 0.93 -10.38 6.90
CA ALA A 108 0.68 -10.31 8.34
C ALA A 108 -0.77 -10.68 8.68
N ALA A 109 -1.75 -10.11 7.97
CA ALA A 109 -3.16 -10.43 8.17
C ALA A 109 -3.47 -11.91 7.87
N ALA A 110 -2.97 -12.44 6.74
CA ALA A 110 -3.17 -13.83 6.37
C ALA A 110 -2.56 -14.78 7.41
N ARG A 111 -1.36 -14.47 7.91
CA ARG A 111 -0.69 -15.28 8.96
C ARG A 111 -1.49 -15.25 10.25
N GLY A 112 -1.90 -14.08 10.72
CA GLY A 112 -2.70 -13.97 11.94
C GLY A 112 -4.03 -14.72 11.86
N MET A 113 -4.75 -14.56 10.75
CA MET A 113 -6.00 -15.33 10.51
C MET A 113 -5.74 -16.84 10.46
N TYR A 114 -4.72 -17.28 9.76
CA TYR A 114 -4.37 -18.71 9.67
C TYR A 114 -4.07 -19.30 11.06
N ASP A 115 -3.29 -18.60 11.87
CA ASP A 115 -2.86 -19.06 13.17
C ASP A 115 -4.04 -19.18 14.15
N VAL A 116 -4.89 -18.16 14.26
CA VAL A 116 -6.05 -18.19 15.15
C VAL A 116 -7.10 -19.21 14.71
N MET A 117 -7.37 -19.34 13.41
CA MET A 117 -8.31 -20.33 12.91
C MET A 117 -7.80 -21.76 13.06
N THR A 118 -6.50 -21.97 12.91
CA THR A 118 -5.86 -23.27 13.17
C THR A 118 -5.99 -23.66 14.65
N LYS A 119 -5.81 -22.69 15.56
CA LYS A 119 -5.99 -22.91 16.99
C LYS A 119 -7.45 -23.28 17.32
N ILE A 120 -8.40 -22.46 16.84
CA ILE A 120 -9.84 -22.74 17.07
C ILE A 120 -10.24 -24.11 16.53
N ARG A 121 -9.75 -24.49 15.34
CA ARG A 121 -10.03 -25.81 14.76
C ARG A 121 -9.51 -26.97 15.63
N LYS A 122 -8.35 -26.79 16.28
CA LYS A 122 -7.73 -27.83 17.10
C LYS A 122 -8.30 -27.89 18.52
N GLU A 123 -8.58 -26.75 19.12
CA GLU A 123 -8.88 -26.61 20.55
C GLU A 123 -10.32 -26.19 20.83
N GLY A 124 -11.07 -25.78 19.79
CA GLY A 124 -12.45 -25.32 19.91
C GLY A 124 -12.60 -23.88 20.43
N VAL A 125 -11.49 -23.21 20.75
CA VAL A 125 -11.48 -21.89 21.39
C VAL A 125 -10.20 -21.13 21.00
N SER A 126 -10.24 -19.80 21.06
CA SER A 126 -9.08 -18.93 20.83
C SER A 126 -8.29 -18.60 22.10
N ASP A 127 -8.67 -19.16 23.24
CA ASP A 127 -7.95 -18.96 24.50
C ASP A 127 -6.45 -19.28 24.35
N GLY A 128 -5.57 -18.51 25.03
CA GLY A 128 -4.12 -18.58 24.82
C GLY A 128 -3.61 -17.98 23.48
N TYR A 129 -4.49 -17.26 22.74
CA TYR A 129 -4.11 -16.45 21.58
C TYR A 129 -4.52 -14.96 21.74
N LEU A 130 -5.13 -14.63 22.89
CA LEU A 130 -5.72 -13.32 23.15
C LEU A 130 -4.71 -12.18 23.14
N ASP A 131 -3.47 -12.47 23.54
CA ASP A 131 -2.33 -11.54 23.50
C ASP A 131 -1.93 -11.08 22.08
N LYS A 132 -2.42 -11.78 21.06
CA LYS A 132 -2.19 -11.49 19.63
C LYS A 132 -3.42 -10.95 18.92
N LEU A 133 -4.53 -10.80 19.64
CA LEU A 133 -5.76 -10.22 19.12
C LEU A 133 -5.94 -8.83 19.68
N PHE A 134 -6.53 -7.98 18.88
CA PHE A 134 -7.05 -6.70 19.40
C PHE A 134 -8.13 -6.95 20.44
N THR A 135 -8.10 -6.20 21.51
CA THR A 135 -9.27 -6.02 22.38
C THR A 135 -10.34 -5.21 21.65
N PHE A 136 -11.57 -5.23 22.16
CA PHE A 136 -12.63 -4.38 21.61
C PHE A 136 -12.26 -2.90 21.62
N GLY A 137 -11.59 -2.41 22.68
CA GLY A 137 -11.13 -1.03 22.79
C GLY A 137 -10.12 -0.69 21.72
N GLU A 138 -9.05 -1.44 21.62
CA GLU A 138 -8.00 -1.24 20.60
C GLU A 138 -8.57 -1.30 19.18
N PHE A 139 -9.49 -2.24 18.91
CA PHE A 139 -10.12 -2.32 17.59
C PHE A 139 -11.00 -1.10 17.30
N ALA A 140 -11.72 -0.61 18.32
CA ALA A 140 -12.53 0.62 18.20
C ALA A 140 -11.67 1.84 17.82
N GLU A 141 -10.47 1.96 18.40
CA GLU A 141 -9.51 3.02 18.04
C GLU A 141 -9.07 2.90 16.57
N VAL A 142 -8.71 1.67 16.14
CA VAL A 142 -8.29 1.41 14.73
C VAL A 142 -9.35 1.82 13.73
N VAL A 143 -10.64 1.53 14.02
CA VAL A 143 -11.75 1.91 13.14
C VAL A 143 -12.27 3.32 13.39
N ARG A 144 -11.63 4.10 14.27
CA ARG A 144 -11.99 5.48 14.64
C ARG A 144 -13.44 5.61 15.09
N LEU A 145 -13.89 4.66 15.93
CA LEU A 145 -15.30 4.56 16.33
C LEU A 145 -15.81 5.84 17.03
N GLU A 146 -14.99 6.48 17.86
CA GLU A 146 -15.37 7.74 18.52
C GLU A 146 -15.69 8.86 17.53
N GLU A 147 -14.96 8.95 16.42
CA GLU A 147 -15.26 9.96 15.40
C GLU A 147 -16.55 9.67 14.66
N ILE A 148 -16.84 8.38 14.40
CA ILE A 148 -18.11 7.95 13.81
C ILE A 148 -19.26 8.31 14.75
N GLN A 149 -19.11 8.07 16.06
CA GLN A 149 -20.08 8.40 17.08
C GLN A 149 -20.31 9.92 17.19
N ALA A 150 -19.24 10.71 17.15
CA ALA A 150 -19.36 12.17 17.14
C ALA A 150 -20.09 12.69 15.88
N MET A 151 -19.91 12.03 14.71
CA MET A 151 -20.68 12.35 13.53
C MET A 151 -22.15 11.96 13.67
N GLU A 152 -22.46 10.81 14.28
CA GLU A 152 -23.84 10.42 14.59
C GLU A 152 -24.52 11.45 15.49
N GLU A 153 -23.87 11.89 16.57
CA GLU A 153 -24.41 12.91 17.47
C GLU A 153 -24.69 14.25 16.75
N ARG A 154 -23.87 14.58 15.75
CA ARG A 154 -24.03 15.80 14.96
C ARG A 154 -25.15 15.75 13.94
N TYR A 155 -25.40 14.60 13.33
CA TYR A 155 -26.27 14.49 12.17
C TYR A 155 -27.56 13.68 12.40
N ILE A 156 -27.63 12.85 13.44
CA ILE A 156 -28.80 12.03 13.74
C ILE A 156 -29.62 12.71 14.85
N PRO A 157 -30.98 12.83 14.69
CA PRO A 157 -31.83 13.37 15.75
C PRO A 157 -31.66 12.60 17.06
N LYS A 158 -31.58 13.34 18.15
CA LYS A 158 -31.33 12.81 19.51
C LYS A 158 -32.24 11.66 19.89
N LYS A 159 -33.54 11.78 19.57
CA LYS A 159 -34.53 10.72 19.83
C LYS A 159 -34.15 9.39 19.17
N ILE A 160 -33.63 9.43 17.93
CA ILE A 160 -33.23 8.22 17.20
C ILE A 160 -31.98 7.60 17.84
N LEU A 161 -31.04 8.42 18.29
CA LEU A 161 -29.85 7.92 19.00
C LEU A 161 -30.21 7.29 20.35
N GLU A 162 -31.12 7.90 21.11
CA GLU A 162 -31.61 7.35 22.36
C GLU A 162 -32.32 6.00 22.16
N GLU A 163 -33.13 5.86 21.12
CA GLU A 163 -33.79 4.59 20.76
C GLU A 163 -32.74 3.55 20.32
N LYS A 164 -31.77 3.93 19.49
CA LYS A 164 -30.70 3.05 18.98
C LYS A 164 -29.83 2.48 20.10
N TYR A 165 -29.46 3.32 21.06
CA TYR A 165 -28.54 2.93 22.12
C TYR A 165 -29.21 2.68 23.49
N HIS A 166 -30.53 2.65 23.54
CA HIS A 166 -31.35 2.38 24.76
C HIS A 166 -30.90 3.27 25.95
N GLY A 167 -30.57 4.52 25.70
CA GLY A 167 -30.08 5.48 26.70
C GLY A 167 -28.73 5.17 27.31
N LYS A 168 -27.99 4.17 26.81
CA LYS A 168 -26.60 3.89 27.20
C LYS A 168 -25.65 4.71 26.33
N LYS A 169 -24.61 5.28 26.95
CA LYS A 169 -23.49 5.78 26.17
C LYS A 169 -22.90 4.65 25.36
N HIS A 170 -22.49 4.95 24.12
CA HIS A 170 -21.84 4.02 23.21
C HIS A 170 -20.85 3.10 23.91
N ILE A 171 -21.16 1.82 23.99
CA ILE A 171 -20.31 0.87 24.71
C ILE A 171 -19.47 0.15 23.70
N VAL A 172 -18.17 0.43 23.75
CA VAL A 172 -17.16 -0.42 23.16
C VAL A 172 -16.83 -1.47 24.22
N GLY A 173 -17.39 -2.65 24.05
CA GLY A 173 -16.97 -3.89 24.73
C GLY A 173 -17.09 -3.93 26.25
N HIS A 174 -17.83 -4.90 26.72
CA HIS A 174 -17.65 -5.47 28.06
C HIS A 174 -16.66 -6.61 27.97
#